data_cb60e39e3fa39de7ed1ca15f641ce767
#
_entry.id   cb60e39e3fa39de7ed1ca15f641ce767
#
_cell.length_a   1.000
_cell.length_b   1.000
_cell.length_c   1.000
_cell.angle_alpha   90.00
_cell.angle_beta   90.00
_cell.angle_gamma   90.00
#
_symmetry.space_group_name_H-M   'P 1'
#
loop_
_entity.id
_entity.type
_entity.pdbx_description
1 polymer ?
#
loop_
_entity_poly.entity_id
_entity_poly.type
_entity_poly.pdbx_seq_one_letter_code
_entity_poly.pdbx_strand_id
1 'polypeptide(L)'
;NCKYDESPGHFGHIQLELPVIHIGFVNLIKTSLKATCNSCSKILLHDADGTHPSNPGLSEQDYYRARVRDLITKHGVGSTEFSKIIKEVEKKTSEAKRTICMHCKSQQGKIVLDKPTTFKENIAAQGGGKATERKLNARDIREWLQGIPQEHLIFLGMHKENRPEWIILKVLPVPPITVRPSITLDSGDR
;
A
#
# COMPACT_ATOMS: atom_id res chain seq x y z
N ASN A 1 -30.17 -8.85 25.17
CA ASN A 1 -31.21 -9.79 24.67
C ASN A 1 -31.91 -9.12 23.49
N CYS A 2 -31.47 -9.41 22.27
CA CYS A 2 -32.18 -9.00 21.07
C CYS A 2 -33.36 -9.93 20.86
N LYS A 3 -34.58 -9.40 20.91
CA LYS A 3 -35.75 -10.13 20.45
C LYS A 3 -35.68 -10.19 18.92
N TYR A 4 -35.81 -11.40 18.38
CA TYR A 4 -35.57 -11.66 16.95
C TYR A 4 -36.48 -10.84 16.02
N ASP A 5 -37.68 -10.54 16.46
CA ASP A 5 -38.73 -9.85 15.70
C ASP A 5 -38.65 -8.32 15.74
N GLU A 6 -37.91 -7.75 16.68
CA GLU A 6 -37.83 -6.29 16.90
C GLU A 6 -36.45 -5.72 16.59
N SER A 7 -35.42 -6.59 16.33
CA SER A 7 -34.07 -6.16 16.09
C SER A 7 -33.83 -5.98 14.59
N PRO A 8 -33.23 -4.86 14.12
CA PRO A 8 -32.78 -4.71 12.73
C PRO A 8 -31.63 -5.65 12.38
N GLY A 9 -31.16 -6.45 13.33
CA GLY A 9 -29.99 -7.31 13.20
C GLY A 9 -28.69 -6.59 13.55
N HIS A 10 -27.63 -7.36 13.69
CA HIS A 10 -26.29 -6.86 14.03
C HIS A 10 -25.29 -7.22 12.94
N PHE A 11 -24.22 -6.45 12.85
CA PHE A 11 -23.07 -6.85 12.04
C PHE A 11 -22.40 -8.07 12.65
N GLY A 12 -22.19 -9.08 11.83
CA GLY A 12 -21.34 -10.22 12.11
C GLY A 12 -19.97 -10.07 11.48
N HIS A 13 -19.13 -11.09 11.63
CA HIS A 13 -17.86 -11.17 10.94
C HIS A 13 -17.50 -12.61 10.59
N ILE A 14 -16.71 -12.77 9.54
CA ILE A 14 -16.11 -14.04 9.15
C ILE A 14 -14.61 -13.87 9.24
N GLN A 15 -13.96 -14.70 10.04
CA GLN A 15 -12.51 -14.76 10.09
C GLN A 15 -12.02 -15.57 8.90
N LEU A 16 -11.14 -14.97 8.09
CA LEU A 16 -10.61 -15.59 6.90
C LEU A 16 -9.36 -16.41 7.25
N GLU A 17 -9.28 -17.63 6.75
CA GLU A 17 -8.10 -18.49 6.90
C GLU A 17 -6.87 -17.88 6.21
N LEU A 18 -7.06 -17.32 5.02
CA LEU A 18 -6.03 -16.60 4.28
C LEU A 18 -6.44 -15.14 4.10
N PRO A 19 -5.48 -14.20 4.22
CA PRO A 19 -5.75 -12.80 3.97
C PRO A 19 -6.12 -12.54 2.51
N VAL A 20 -6.98 -11.55 2.27
CA VAL A 20 -7.47 -11.18 0.94
C VAL A 20 -7.20 -9.70 0.67
N ILE A 21 -6.75 -9.41 -0.55
CA ILE A 21 -6.54 -8.03 -1.02
C ILE A 21 -7.90 -7.41 -1.35
N HIS A 22 -8.20 -6.28 -0.71
CA HIS A 22 -9.38 -5.50 -1.05
C HIS A 22 -9.17 -4.76 -2.37
N ILE A 23 -10.04 -5.02 -3.36
CA ILE A 23 -9.89 -4.51 -4.73
C ILE A 23 -9.80 -2.98 -4.81
N GLY A 24 -10.52 -2.27 -3.95
CA GLY A 24 -10.49 -0.80 -3.90
C GLY A 24 -9.13 -0.21 -3.53
N PHE A 25 -8.25 -0.99 -2.89
CA PHE A 25 -6.92 -0.53 -2.45
C PHE A 25 -5.76 -1.06 -3.29
N VAL A 26 -6.03 -1.77 -4.38
CA VAL A 26 -5.00 -2.37 -5.24
C VAL A 26 -3.97 -1.35 -5.73
N ASN A 27 -4.41 -0.15 -6.14
CA ASN A 27 -3.50 0.90 -6.57
C ASN A 27 -2.63 1.44 -5.44
N LEU A 28 -3.20 1.61 -4.24
CA LEU A 28 -2.45 2.05 -3.06
C LEU A 28 -1.40 1.02 -2.65
N ILE A 29 -1.76 -0.27 -2.67
CA ILE A 29 -0.82 -1.38 -2.44
C ILE A 29 0.32 -1.32 -3.47
N LYS A 30 -0.02 -1.20 -4.76
CA LYS A 30 0.97 -1.11 -5.83
C LYS A 30 1.96 0.03 -5.62
N THR A 31 1.47 1.22 -5.28
CA THR A 31 2.30 2.40 -5.01
C THR A 31 3.20 2.15 -3.79
N SER A 32 2.66 1.59 -2.71
CA SER A 32 3.43 1.28 -1.50
C SER A 32 4.55 0.27 -1.75
N LEU A 33 4.24 -0.83 -2.47
CA LEU A 33 5.24 -1.84 -2.81
C LEU A 33 6.34 -1.31 -3.74
N LYS A 34 6.02 -0.40 -4.66
CA LYS A 34 7.01 0.23 -5.53
C LYS A 34 7.91 1.23 -4.81
N ALA A 35 7.36 1.89 -3.78
CA ALA A 35 8.06 2.93 -3.05
C ALA A 35 8.94 2.39 -1.93
N THR A 36 8.77 1.13 -1.52
CA THR A 36 9.44 0.52 -0.38
C THR A 36 10.28 -0.69 -0.77
N CYS A 37 11.28 -0.99 0.03
CA CYS A 37 12.17 -2.12 -0.17
C CYS A 37 11.47 -3.45 0.12
N ASN A 38 11.71 -4.47 -0.70
CA ASN A 38 11.17 -5.82 -0.54
C ASN A 38 11.73 -6.59 0.67
N SER A 39 12.88 -6.18 1.22
CA SER A 39 13.55 -6.87 2.33
C SER A 39 13.44 -6.12 3.64
N CYS A 40 13.71 -4.81 3.68
CA CYS A 40 13.70 -4.02 4.92
C CYS A 40 12.47 -3.11 5.07
N SER A 41 11.56 -3.10 4.10
CA SER A 41 10.32 -2.31 4.05
C SER A 41 10.49 -0.80 4.21
N LYS A 42 11.72 -0.28 4.23
CA LYS A 42 11.98 1.17 4.27
C LYS A 42 11.71 1.81 2.92
N ILE A 43 11.35 3.10 2.94
CA ILE A 43 11.17 3.90 1.71
C ILE A 43 12.46 3.94 0.89
N LEU A 44 12.36 3.88 -0.42
CA LEU A 44 13.48 3.92 -1.36
C LEU A 44 13.94 5.38 -1.65
N LEU A 45 14.13 6.16 -0.60
CA LEU A 45 14.72 7.49 -0.60
C LEU A 45 15.99 7.49 0.26
N HIS A 46 16.99 8.26 -0.17
CA HIS A 46 18.22 8.40 0.60
C HIS A 46 17.97 9.16 1.91
N ASP A 47 18.55 8.64 3.00
CA ASP A 47 18.53 9.25 4.34
C ASP A 47 19.84 9.95 4.70
N ALA A 48 20.88 9.82 3.88
CA ALA A 48 22.15 10.51 4.09
C ALA A 48 22.06 11.98 3.62
N ASP A 49 22.68 12.86 4.39
CA ASP A 49 22.79 14.28 4.05
C ASP A 49 23.50 14.50 2.71
N GLY A 50 23.10 15.55 2.01
CA GLY A 50 23.71 15.91 0.72
C GLY A 50 23.22 15.08 -0.46
N THR A 51 22.24 14.19 -0.29
CA THR A 51 21.75 13.34 -1.38
C THR A 51 20.68 13.99 -2.25
N HIS A 52 20.08 15.11 -1.81
CA HIS A 52 19.06 15.79 -2.60
C HIS A 52 19.69 16.71 -3.66
N PRO A 53 19.37 16.55 -4.97
CA PRO A 53 20.04 17.27 -6.05
C PRO A 53 19.93 18.79 -6.00
N SER A 54 18.81 19.30 -5.49
CA SER A 54 18.52 20.74 -5.44
C SER A 54 18.80 21.38 -4.08
N ASN A 55 19.12 20.58 -3.04
CA ASN A 55 19.43 21.05 -1.69
C ASN A 55 20.59 20.23 -1.09
N PRO A 56 21.84 20.63 -1.33
CA PRO A 56 23.00 19.84 -0.94
C PRO A 56 23.24 19.71 0.58
N GLY A 57 22.43 20.39 1.40
CA GLY A 57 22.46 20.28 2.86
C GLY A 57 21.42 19.34 3.46
N LEU A 58 20.55 18.74 2.63
CA LEU A 58 19.45 17.87 3.10
C LEU A 58 19.50 16.48 2.48
N SER A 59 19.02 15.49 3.24
CA SER A 59 18.72 14.17 2.68
C SER A 59 17.47 14.22 1.79
N GLU A 60 17.32 13.27 0.88
CA GLU A 60 16.08 13.14 0.09
C GLU A 60 14.87 12.97 1.03
N GLN A 61 15.00 12.17 2.08
CA GLN A 61 13.91 11.94 3.03
C GLN A 61 13.52 13.21 3.76
N ASP A 62 14.48 13.99 4.27
CA ASP A 62 14.19 15.21 5.02
C ASP A 62 13.58 16.30 4.15
N TYR A 63 14.05 16.42 2.91
CA TYR A 63 13.46 17.34 1.94
C TYR A 63 11.98 17.02 1.68
N TYR A 64 11.65 15.79 1.34
CA TYR A 64 10.27 15.42 1.06
C TYR A 64 9.40 15.44 2.33
N ARG A 65 9.95 15.06 3.49
CA ARG A 65 9.25 15.10 4.78
C ARG A 65 8.86 16.55 5.14
N ALA A 66 9.77 17.50 4.98
CA ALA A 66 9.50 18.91 5.24
C ALA A 66 8.42 19.45 4.28
N ARG A 67 8.53 19.19 2.98
CA ARG A 67 7.53 19.62 1.99
C ARG A 67 6.15 19.03 2.24
N VAL A 68 6.07 17.74 2.54
CA VAL A 68 4.77 17.08 2.81
C VAL A 68 4.13 17.68 4.06
N ARG A 69 4.89 17.90 5.14
CA ARG A 69 4.37 18.54 6.36
C ARG A 69 3.88 19.97 6.11
N ASP A 70 4.64 20.76 5.38
CA ASP A 70 4.26 22.14 5.01
C ASP A 70 2.94 22.17 4.20
N LEU A 71 2.80 21.27 3.23
CA LEU A 71 1.58 21.15 2.42
C LEU A 71 0.37 20.68 3.24
N ILE A 72 0.55 19.73 4.16
CA ILE A 72 -0.52 19.31 5.08
C ILE A 72 -1.00 20.49 5.93
N THR A 73 -0.06 21.29 6.44
CA THR A 73 -0.39 22.45 7.29
C THR A 73 -1.10 23.55 6.51
N LYS A 74 -0.69 23.82 5.26
CA LYS A 74 -1.25 24.91 4.43
C LYS A 74 -2.54 24.54 3.71
N HIS A 75 -2.65 23.33 3.21
CA HIS A 75 -3.71 22.94 2.27
C HIS A 75 -4.53 21.72 2.73
N GLY A 76 -4.08 21.01 3.75
CA GLY A 76 -4.71 19.78 4.21
C GLY A 76 -4.38 18.53 3.36
N VAL A 77 -4.69 17.35 3.91
CA VAL A 77 -4.35 16.02 3.33
C VAL A 77 -5.10 15.72 2.03
N GLY A 78 -6.26 16.36 1.79
CA GLY A 78 -7.09 16.12 0.58
C GLY A 78 -6.77 17.04 -0.60
N SER A 79 -5.76 17.91 -0.49
CA SER A 79 -5.48 18.91 -1.52
C SER A 79 -4.83 18.34 -2.77
N THR A 80 -4.98 19.06 -3.89
CA THR A 80 -4.33 18.71 -5.16
C THR A 80 -2.81 18.79 -5.06
N GLU A 81 -2.31 19.75 -4.27
CA GLU A 81 -0.90 19.98 -4.01
C GLU A 81 -0.29 18.80 -3.24
N PHE A 82 -1.00 18.31 -2.21
CA PHE A 82 -0.61 17.11 -1.47
C PHE A 82 -0.55 15.89 -2.39
N SER A 83 -1.56 15.70 -3.25
CA SER A 83 -1.57 14.59 -4.21
C SER A 83 -0.42 14.68 -5.22
N LYS A 84 0.00 15.88 -5.63
CA LYS A 84 1.14 16.08 -6.52
C LYS A 84 2.47 15.67 -5.89
N ILE A 85 2.70 16.07 -4.64
CA ILE A 85 3.96 15.70 -3.95
C ILE A 85 4.06 14.19 -3.70
N ILE A 86 2.95 13.52 -3.35
CA ILE A 86 2.95 12.07 -3.19
C ILE A 86 3.28 11.37 -4.51
N LYS A 87 2.72 11.83 -5.64
CA LYS A 87 3.08 11.32 -6.97
C LYS A 87 4.53 11.59 -7.36
N GLU A 88 5.09 12.73 -6.94
CA GLU A 88 6.51 13.05 -7.13
C GLU A 88 7.39 12.05 -6.38
N VAL A 89 7.06 11.77 -5.10
CA VAL A 89 7.74 10.75 -4.31
C VAL A 89 7.61 9.36 -4.95
N GLU A 90 6.40 8.97 -5.38
CA GLU A 90 6.18 7.69 -6.09
C GLU A 90 7.06 7.58 -7.34
N LYS A 91 7.11 8.63 -8.16
CA LYS A 91 7.95 8.66 -9.35
C LYS A 91 9.42 8.52 -8.98
N LYS A 92 9.88 9.26 -7.98
CA LYS A 92 11.27 9.25 -7.51
C LYS A 92 11.70 7.88 -7.00
N THR A 93 10.88 7.25 -6.18
CA THR A 93 11.15 5.91 -5.62
C THR A 93 11.07 4.79 -6.68
N SER A 94 10.27 4.98 -7.74
CA SER A 94 10.07 4.00 -8.83
C SER A 94 11.02 4.20 -10.01
N GLU A 95 12.00 5.10 -9.92
CA GLU A 95 12.99 5.32 -11.00
C GLU A 95 13.74 4.02 -11.34
N ALA A 96 13.97 3.79 -12.64
CA ALA A 96 14.65 2.59 -13.14
C ALA A 96 16.08 2.41 -12.60
N LYS A 97 16.68 3.47 -12.06
CA LYS A 97 18.02 3.43 -11.45
C LYS A 97 18.03 2.87 -10.03
N ARG A 98 16.86 2.74 -9.38
CA ARG A 98 16.75 2.27 -7.99
C ARG A 98 16.58 0.75 -7.93
N THR A 99 17.51 0.03 -8.51
CA THR A 99 17.54 -1.44 -8.52
C THR A 99 18.12 -2.05 -7.24
N ILE A 100 18.76 -1.24 -6.40
CA ILE A 100 19.37 -1.66 -5.14
C ILE A 100 18.89 -0.75 -4.02
N CYS A 101 18.47 -1.36 -2.92
CA CYS A 101 18.07 -0.62 -1.73
C CYS A 101 19.27 0.11 -1.11
N MET A 102 19.13 1.40 -0.82
CA MET A 102 20.19 2.19 -0.21
C MET A 102 20.45 1.82 1.26
N HIS A 103 19.46 1.24 1.94
CA HIS A 103 19.55 0.88 3.35
C HIS A 103 20.16 -0.52 3.57
N CYS A 104 19.57 -1.55 2.95
CA CYS A 104 19.96 -2.95 3.18
C CYS A 104 20.74 -3.57 2.00
N LYS A 105 20.96 -2.82 0.91
CA LYS A 105 21.66 -3.25 -0.30
C LYS A 105 21.02 -4.43 -1.05
N SER A 106 19.80 -4.84 -0.68
CA SER A 106 19.07 -5.88 -1.41
C SER A 106 18.63 -5.38 -2.79
N GLN A 107 18.60 -6.31 -3.73
CA GLN A 107 18.12 -6.05 -5.09
C GLN A 107 16.61 -5.87 -5.09
N GLN A 108 16.14 -4.85 -5.80
CA GLN A 108 14.72 -4.52 -5.93
C GLN A 108 14.18 -5.02 -7.25
N GLY A 109 13.01 -5.67 -7.21
CA GLY A 109 12.29 -6.12 -8.39
C GLY A 109 11.29 -5.08 -8.88
N LYS A 110 10.92 -5.17 -10.14
CA LYS A 110 9.84 -4.37 -10.71
C LYS A 110 8.50 -4.98 -10.33
N ILE A 111 7.69 -4.23 -9.60
CA ILE A 111 6.34 -4.64 -9.20
C ILE A 111 5.36 -4.45 -10.36
N VAL A 112 4.73 -5.54 -10.77
CA VAL A 112 3.71 -5.59 -11.82
C VAL A 112 2.40 -6.07 -11.20
N LEU A 113 1.30 -5.40 -11.56
CA LEU A 113 -0.04 -5.83 -11.21
C LEU A 113 -0.62 -6.62 -12.39
N ASP A 114 -0.89 -7.90 -12.14
CA ASP A 114 -1.66 -8.76 -13.01
C ASP A 114 -3.11 -8.76 -12.49
N LYS A 115 -3.97 -8.11 -13.26
CA LYS A 115 -5.35 -7.84 -12.82
C LYS A 115 -6.12 -9.15 -12.55
N PRO A 116 -7.03 -9.19 -11.56
CA PRO A 116 -7.52 -8.02 -10.82
C PRO A 116 -6.69 -7.67 -9.57
N THR A 117 -6.04 -8.64 -8.89
CA THR A 117 -5.42 -8.44 -7.57
C THR A 117 -4.11 -9.20 -7.39
N THR A 118 -3.57 -9.76 -8.43
CA THR A 118 -2.33 -10.54 -8.39
C THR A 118 -1.12 -9.63 -8.59
N PHE A 119 -0.20 -9.64 -7.65
CA PHE A 119 1.07 -8.92 -7.76
C PHE A 119 2.20 -9.88 -8.10
N LYS A 120 3.11 -9.40 -8.94
CA LYS A 120 4.32 -10.10 -9.34
C LYS A 120 5.52 -9.17 -9.18
N GLU A 121 6.61 -9.70 -8.69
CA GLU A 121 7.89 -9.03 -8.61
C GLU A 121 8.84 -9.63 -9.65
N ASN A 122 9.31 -8.82 -10.58
CA ASN A 122 10.25 -9.21 -11.61
C ASN A 122 11.65 -8.71 -11.23
N ILE A 123 12.51 -9.61 -10.81
CA ILE A 123 13.88 -9.32 -10.42
C ILE A 123 14.78 -9.56 -11.63
N ALA A 124 15.50 -8.52 -12.05
CA ALA A 124 16.45 -8.65 -13.16
C ALA A 124 17.61 -9.57 -12.76
N ALA A 125 17.98 -10.48 -13.66
CA ALA A 125 19.15 -11.33 -13.41
C ALA A 125 20.44 -10.51 -13.46
N GLN A 126 21.33 -10.78 -12.54
CA GLN A 126 22.71 -10.27 -12.62
C GLN A 126 23.51 -11.15 -13.61
N GLY A 127 24.24 -10.53 -14.54
CA GLY A 127 25.15 -11.24 -15.42
C GLY A 127 24.55 -11.97 -16.63
N GLY A 128 23.39 -11.53 -17.16
CA GLY A 128 22.84 -12.06 -18.42
C GLY A 128 21.98 -13.31 -18.29
N GLY A 129 21.60 -13.69 -17.08
CA GLY A 129 20.64 -14.77 -16.82
C GLY A 129 19.18 -14.38 -17.13
N LYS A 130 18.26 -15.32 -16.93
CA LYS A 130 16.81 -15.04 -17.05
C LYS A 130 16.31 -14.25 -15.84
N ALA A 131 15.47 -13.23 -16.07
CA ALA A 131 14.76 -12.54 -15.00
C ALA A 131 13.91 -13.53 -14.20
N THR A 132 13.93 -13.41 -12.87
CA THR A 132 13.12 -14.24 -11.97
C THR A 132 11.81 -13.52 -11.68
N GLU A 133 10.70 -14.20 -11.98
CA GLU A 133 9.36 -13.74 -11.62
C GLU A 133 8.93 -14.40 -10.31
N ARG A 134 8.59 -13.61 -9.30
CA ARG A 134 8.03 -14.06 -8.03
C ARG A 134 6.60 -13.58 -7.90
N LYS A 135 5.66 -14.48 -7.71
CA LYS A 135 4.26 -14.14 -7.38
C LYS A 135 4.18 -13.78 -5.89
N LEU A 136 3.57 -12.63 -5.60
CA LEU A 136 3.35 -12.15 -4.25
C LEU A 136 1.91 -12.49 -3.84
N ASN A 137 1.77 -13.30 -2.77
CA ASN A 137 0.48 -13.57 -2.18
C ASN A 137 0.06 -12.47 -1.20
N ALA A 138 -1.22 -12.47 -0.80
CA ALA A 138 -1.75 -11.47 0.13
C ALA A 138 -1.04 -11.50 1.49
N ARG A 139 -0.53 -12.67 1.94
CA ARG A 139 0.28 -12.80 3.16
C ARG A 139 1.61 -12.09 3.01
N ASP A 140 2.35 -12.35 1.92
CA ASP A 140 3.66 -11.73 1.64
C ASP A 140 3.52 -10.20 1.58
N ILE A 141 2.48 -9.72 0.89
CA ILE A 141 2.20 -8.29 0.77
C ILE A 141 1.87 -7.70 2.14
N ARG A 142 1.08 -8.39 2.96
CA ARG A 142 0.72 -7.92 4.29
C ARG A 142 1.94 -7.82 5.20
N GLU A 143 2.82 -8.82 5.19
CA GLU A 143 4.09 -8.82 5.95
C GLU A 143 5.00 -7.67 5.50
N TRP A 144 5.12 -7.45 4.18
CA TRP A 144 5.87 -6.32 3.63
C TRP A 144 5.31 -4.98 4.12
N LEU A 145 3.99 -4.76 4.00
CA LEU A 145 3.34 -3.53 4.44
C LEU A 145 3.45 -3.32 5.96
N GLN A 146 3.38 -4.39 6.74
CA GLN A 146 3.54 -4.37 8.20
C GLN A 146 4.95 -3.94 8.61
N GLY A 147 5.96 -4.28 7.82
CA GLY A 147 7.35 -3.89 8.05
C GLY A 147 7.64 -2.40 7.80
N ILE A 148 6.74 -1.64 7.16
CA ILE A 148 6.97 -0.23 6.86
C ILE A 148 7.05 0.59 8.17
N PRO A 149 8.16 1.31 8.40
CA PRO A 149 8.30 2.17 9.57
C PRO A 149 7.22 3.27 9.60
N GLN A 150 6.71 3.58 10.78
CA GLN A 150 5.64 4.57 10.95
C GLN A 150 6.02 5.97 10.41
N GLU A 151 7.29 6.34 10.55
CA GLU A 151 7.83 7.60 10.03
C GLU A 151 7.84 7.70 8.50
N HIS A 152 7.78 6.55 7.78
CA HIS A 152 7.78 6.49 6.33
C HIS A 152 6.37 6.58 5.73
N LEU A 153 5.30 6.42 6.53
CA LEU A 153 3.92 6.47 6.04
C LEU A 153 3.55 7.80 5.42
N ILE A 154 4.16 8.89 5.90
CA ILE A 154 3.97 10.24 5.36
C ILE A 154 4.33 10.33 3.87
N PHE A 155 5.34 9.60 3.41
CA PHE A 155 5.77 9.57 2.00
C PHE A 155 4.80 8.83 1.10
N LEU A 156 3.95 7.96 1.69
CA LEU A 156 2.90 7.21 1.00
C LEU A 156 1.55 7.93 1.06
N GLY A 157 1.51 9.13 1.67
CA GLY A 157 0.27 9.86 1.89
C GLY A 157 -0.65 9.26 2.94
N MET A 158 -0.11 8.42 3.83
CA MET A 158 -0.86 7.77 4.89
C MET A 158 -0.64 8.45 6.24
N HIS A 159 -1.67 8.48 7.07
CA HIS A 159 -1.55 8.94 8.44
C HIS A 159 -0.86 7.88 9.30
N LYS A 160 -0.08 8.32 10.30
CA LYS A 160 0.68 7.41 11.18
C LYS A 160 -0.18 6.37 11.92
N GLU A 161 -1.46 6.67 12.16
CA GLU A 161 -2.40 5.78 12.83
C GLU A 161 -3.10 4.80 11.88
N ASN A 162 -3.04 5.06 10.55
CA ASN A 162 -3.65 4.21 9.54
C ASN A 162 -2.60 3.30 8.94
N ARG A 163 -2.44 2.15 9.54
CA ARG A 163 -1.43 1.17 9.12
C ARG A 163 -1.79 0.55 7.76
N PRO A 164 -0.82 0.49 6.81
CA PRO A 164 -1.08 -0.01 5.46
C PRO A 164 -1.45 -1.49 5.40
N GLU A 165 -1.01 -2.32 6.35
CA GLU A 165 -1.37 -3.73 6.42
C GLU A 165 -2.86 -3.99 6.71
N TRP A 166 -3.60 -2.99 7.20
CA TRP A 166 -5.04 -3.12 7.47
C TRP A 166 -5.90 -3.18 6.21
N ILE A 167 -5.36 -2.71 5.07
CA ILE A 167 -6.05 -2.82 3.77
C ILE A 167 -6.03 -4.26 3.21
N ILE A 168 -5.28 -5.15 3.83
CA ILE A 168 -5.30 -6.59 3.56
C ILE A 168 -6.21 -7.25 4.57
N LEU A 169 -7.37 -7.69 4.12
CA LEU A 169 -8.45 -8.18 4.98
C LEU A 169 -8.12 -9.55 5.56
N LYS A 170 -8.23 -9.69 6.87
CA LYS A 170 -8.25 -10.95 7.62
C LYS A 170 -9.64 -11.30 8.14
N VAL A 171 -10.49 -10.29 8.25
CA VAL A 171 -11.84 -10.42 8.75
C VAL A 171 -12.79 -9.75 7.76
N LEU A 172 -13.81 -10.47 7.34
CA LEU A 172 -14.86 -9.94 6.47
C LEU A 172 -16.06 -9.54 7.32
N PRO A 173 -16.48 -8.27 7.32
CA PRO A 173 -17.71 -7.86 7.99
C PRO A 173 -18.93 -8.40 7.25
N VAL A 174 -19.89 -8.94 7.98
CA VAL A 174 -21.15 -9.45 7.44
C VAL A 174 -22.29 -8.54 7.89
N PRO A 175 -22.90 -7.78 6.98
CA PRO A 175 -24.01 -6.90 7.33
C PRO A 175 -25.26 -7.73 7.68
N PRO A 176 -26.19 -7.19 8.49
CA PRO A 176 -27.46 -7.82 8.79
C PRO A 176 -28.34 -7.99 7.55
N ILE A 177 -29.33 -8.89 7.65
CA ILE A 177 -30.22 -9.24 6.51
C ILE A 177 -30.95 -8.02 5.96
N THR A 178 -31.29 -7.06 6.80
CA THR A 178 -31.96 -5.80 6.42
C THR A 178 -31.14 -4.95 5.43
N VAL A 179 -29.81 -5.04 5.47
CA VAL A 179 -28.91 -4.28 4.57
C VAL A 179 -28.66 -5.05 3.26
N ARG A 180 -28.88 -6.36 3.24
CA ARG A 180 -28.70 -7.26 2.09
C ARG A 180 -29.96 -8.07 1.77
N PRO A 181 -31.10 -7.42 1.47
CA PRO A 181 -32.33 -8.11 1.18
C PRO A 181 -32.15 -8.98 -0.08
N SER A 182 -32.74 -10.19 -0.06
CA SER A 182 -32.86 -11.02 -1.26
C SER A 182 -34.12 -10.64 -2.01
N ILE A 183 -34.01 -10.40 -3.30
CA ILE A 183 -35.13 -10.17 -4.20
C ILE A 183 -35.38 -11.47 -4.96
N THR A 184 -36.62 -11.97 -4.91
CA THR A 184 -37.08 -13.05 -5.75
C THR A 184 -37.49 -12.42 -7.11
N LEU A 185 -36.87 -12.83 -8.19
CA LEU A 185 -37.30 -12.45 -9.52
C LEU A 185 -38.59 -13.21 -9.85
N ASP A 186 -39.54 -12.58 -10.53
CA ASP A 186 -40.81 -13.19 -10.95
C ASP A 186 -40.63 -14.41 -11.87
N SER A 187 -39.44 -14.60 -12.45
CA SER A 187 -39.05 -15.76 -13.26
C SER A 187 -38.74 -17.03 -12.46
N GLY A 188 -38.80 -16.98 -11.13
CA GLY A 188 -38.48 -18.14 -10.27
C GLY A 188 -36.98 -18.48 -10.17
N ASP A 189 -36.12 -17.80 -10.87
CA ASP A 189 -34.66 -17.94 -10.73
C ASP A 189 -34.16 -17.19 -9.49
N ARG A 190 -33.54 -17.94 -8.61
CA ARG A 190 -32.95 -17.41 -7.36
C ARG A 190 -31.47 -17.10 -7.52
#